data_5f2936747554b49beb9f442c0e6549be
#
_entry.id   5f2936747554b49beb9f442c0e6549be
#
_cell.length_a   1.000
_cell.length_b   1.000
_cell.length_c   1.000
_cell.angle_alpha   90.00
_cell.angle_beta   90.00
_cell.angle_gamma   90.00
#
_symmetry.space_group_name_H-M   'P 1'
#
loop_
_entity.id
_entity.type
_entity.pdbx_description
1 polymer ?
#
loop_
_entity_poly.entity_id
_entity_poly.type
_entity_poly.pdbx_seq_one_letter_code
_entity_poly.pdbx_strand_id
1 'polypeptide(L)'
;MPPIKHALLGASSAARWIACTPSAQATANLPDEETKYAEEGTRAHELCEVHLRNNLRQWEAGYGVLPLSGSIRLDGEPDDPPEMVRAANQYVSFIHDLWVGFSCRPGVFIEQEVDVSRWVPQGFGTCDCLLIGGGLLHIIDFKYGQGVPVNPEHNPQLMYYALGAYELFRETDEIEVVRMSIVQPRMQEEPQTWEISLADLLTWAREVLQPAAELAWKGEGVYH
;
A
#
# COMPACT_ATOMS: atom_id res chain seq x y z
N MET A 1 2.42 -10.27 -24.81
CA MET A 1 1.97 -10.90 -23.55
C MET A 1 1.15 -9.86 -22.82
N PRO A 2 0.01 -10.20 -22.22
CA PRO A 2 -0.65 -9.28 -21.33
C PRO A 2 0.32 -8.92 -20.19
N PRO A 3 0.29 -7.68 -19.66
CA PRO A 3 1.14 -7.31 -18.55
C PRO A 3 0.86 -8.26 -17.37
N ILE A 4 1.93 -8.74 -16.71
CA ILE A 4 1.81 -9.56 -15.50
C ILE A 4 1.19 -8.66 -14.44
N LYS A 5 -0.05 -8.94 -14.08
CA LYS A 5 -0.84 -8.08 -13.18
C LYS A 5 -0.34 -8.12 -11.72
N HIS A 6 0.31 -9.23 -11.33
CA HIS A 6 0.86 -9.43 -9.99
C HIS A 6 2.20 -10.17 -10.06
N ALA A 7 3.16 -9.76 -9.24
CA ALA A 7 4.40 -10.50 -9.08
C ALA A 7 4.12 -11.84 -8.36
N LEU A 8 4.85 -12.90 -8.71
CA LEU A 8 4.78 -14.20 -8.00
C LEU A 8 5.01 -14.03 -6.50
N LEU A 9 5.99 -13.19 -6.15
CA LEU A 9 6.31 -12.81 -4.77
C LEU A 9 5.80 -11.37 -4.51
N GLY A 10 4.50 -11.16 -4.68
CA GLY A 10 3.89 -9.85 -4.51
C GLY A 10 3.77 -9.41 -3.05
N ALA A 11 3.64 -8.10 -2.85
CA ALA A 11 3.53 -7.47 -1.53
C ALA A 11 2.35 -7.98 -0.71
N SER A 12 1.15 -8.08 -1.31
CA SER A 12 -0.08 -8.51 -0.62
C SER A 12 -0.02 -9.94 -0.07
N SER A 13 0.84 -10.79 -0.65
CA SER A 13 1.07 -12.16 -0.19
C SER A 13 2.38 -12.33 0.59
N ALA A 14 3.11 -11.24 0.90
CA ALA A 14 4.43 -11.29 1.50
C ALA A 14 4.44 -12.01 2.85
N ALA A 15 3.46 -11.75 3.71
CA ALA A 15 3.35 -12.45 4.99
C ALA A 15 3.27 -13.97 4.82
N ARG A 16 2.55 -14.45 3.81
CA ARG A 16 2.40 -15.88 3.51
C ARG A 16 3.70 -16.52 2.99
N TRP A 17 4.27 -15.94 1.92
CA TRP A 17 5.45 -16.57 1.30
C TRP A 17 6.74 -16.35 2.09
N ILE A 18 6.82 -15.35 2.98
CA ILE A 18 7.93 -15.22 3.92
C ILE A 18 7.83 -16.31 5.00
N ALA A 19 6.63 -16.55 5.54
CA ALA A 19 6.42 -17.59 6.56
C ALA A 19 6.51 -19.01 6.00
N CYS A 20 6.02 -19.23 4.77
CA CYS A 20 6.00 -20.53 4.11
C CYS A 20 6.50 -20.37 2.67
N THR A 21 7.82 -20.44 2.48
CA THR A 21 8.46 -20.14 1.19
C THR A 21 7.98 -21.01 0.03
N PRO A 22 7.68 -22.33 0.18
CA PRO A 22 7.15 -23.12 -0.93
C PRO A 22 5.73 -22.70 -1.37
N SER A 23 4.98 -21.97 -0.53
CA SER A 23 3.59 -21.59 -0.81
C SER A 23 3.46 -20.74 -2.07
N ALA A 24 4.46 -19.93 -2.41
CA ALA A 24 4.43 -19.09 -3.60
C ALA A 24 4.28 -19.92 -4.88
N GLN A 25 5.15 -20.91 -5.07
CA GLN A 25 5.12 -21.81 -6.23
C GLN A 25 3.91 -22.75 -6.20
N ALA A 26 3.53 -23.24 -5.01
CA ALA A 26 2.38 -24.12 -4.87
C ALA A 26 1.06 -23.46 -5.28
N THR A 27 0.95 -22.13 -5.14
CA THR A 27 -0.28 -21.38 -5.50
C THR A 27 -0.18 -20.65 -6.84
N ALA A 28 0.97 -20.65 -7.51
CA ALA A 28 1.23 -19.85 -8.71
C ALA A 28 0.25 -20.12 -9.88
N ASN A 29 -0.28 -21.34 -9.97
CA ASN A 29 -1.18 -21.76 -11.04
C ASN A 29 -2.64 -21.95 -10.57
N LEU A 30 -2.95 -21.56 -9.33
CA LEU A 30 -4.34 -21.57 -8.87
C LEU A 30 -5.10 -20.42 -9.56
N PRO A 31 -6.34 -20.64 -9.98
CA PRO A 31 -7.14 -19.56 -10.53
C PRO A 31 -7.40 -18.51 -9.44
N ASP A 32 -7.26 -17.24 -9.83
CA ASP A 32 -7.74 -16.14 -8.98
C ASP A 32 -9.27 -16.19 -8.98
N GLU A 33 -9.86 -16.56 -7.85
CA GLU A 33 -11.29 -16.46 -7.66
C GLU A 33 -11.65 -15.01 -7.32
N GLU A 34 -12.24 -14.31 -8.29
CA GLU A 34 -12.84 -13.02 -8.05
C GLU A 34 -14.04 -13.20 -7.11
N THR A 35 -13.85 -12.80 -5.87
CA THR A 35 -14.95 -12.78 -4.90
C THR A 35 -15.62 -11.41 -4.89
N LYS A 36 -16.91 -11.33 -4.52
CA LYS A 36 -17.61 -10.05 -4.34
C LYS A 36 -16.87 -9.10 -3.39
N TYR A 37 -16.16 -9.64 -2.42
CA TYR A 37 -15.33 -8.85 -1.50
C TYR A 37 -14.10 -8.26 -2.18
N ALA A 38 -13.50 -8.99 -3.12
CA ALA A 38 -12.37 -8.48 -3.90
C ALA A 38 -12.83 -7.37 -4.85
N GLU A 39 -13.97 -7.55 -5.55
CA GLU A 39 -14.58 -6.53 -6.40
C GLU A 39 -14.94 -5.26 -5.59
N GLU A 40 -15.56 -5.44 -4.41
CA GLU A 40 -15.90 -4.33 -3.52
C GLU A 40 -14.64 -3.59 -3.04
N GLY A 41 -13.59 -4.32 -2.71
CA GLY A 41 -12.29 -3.77 -2.33
C GLY A 41 -11.66 -2.96 -3.48
N THR A 42 -11.60 -3.53 -4.67
CA THR A 42 -11.09 -2.85 -5.87
C THR A 42 -11.84 -1.54 -6.12
N ARG A 43 -13.17 -1.57 -6.05
CA ARG A 43 -13.98 -0.36 -6.24
C ARG A 43 -13.71 0.70 -5.18
N ALA A 44 -13.52 0.30 -3.93
CA ALA A 44 -13.20 1.22 -2.85
C ALA A 44 -11.84 1.90 -3.05
N HIS A 45 -10.81 1.16 -3.53
CA HIS A 45 -9.51 1.74 -3.89
C HIS A 45 -9.63 2.74 -5.04
N GLU A 46 -10.35 2.41 -6.12
CA GLU A 46 -10.60 3.33 -7.23
C GLU A 46 -11.26 4.64 -6.75
N LEU A 47 -12.26 4.54 -5.87
CA LEU A 47 -12.92 5.71 -5.30
C LEU A 47 -11.95 6.56 -4.47
N CYS A 48 -11.12 5.94 -3.64
CA CYS A 48 -10.09 6.60 -2.85
C CYS A 48 -9.06 7.31 -3.75
N GLU A 49 -8.58 6.63 -4.78
CA GLU A 49 -7.63 7.20 -5.74
C GLU A 49 -8.18 8.46 -6.41
N VAL A 50 -9.37 8.37 -7.03
CA VAL A 50 -9.97 9.50 -7.74
C VAL A 50 -10.23 10.66 -6.78
N HIS A 51 -10.74 10.36 -5.58
CA HIS A 51 -11.01 11.38 -4.57
C HIS A 51 -9.73 12.07 -4.09
N LEU A 52 -8.67 11.30 -3.81
CA LEU A 52 -7.39 11.83 -3.38
C LEU A 52 -6.73 12.70 -4.47
N ARG A 53 -6.72 12.25 -5.73
CA ARG A 53 -6.18 13.02 -6.86
C ARG A 53 -6.90 14.35 -7.06
N ASN A 54 -8.22 14.38 -6.88
CA ASN A 54 -9.00 15.60 -6.96
C ASN A 54 -8.69 16.57 -5.81
N ASN A 55 -8.56 16.05 -4.59
CA ASN A 55 -8.22 16.84 -3.42
C ASN A 55 -6.79 17.38 -3.46
N LEU A 56 -5.82 16.60 -3.91
CA LEU A 56 -4.42 17.04 -4.00
C LEU A 56 -4.28 18.31 -4.84
N ARG A 57 -4.99 18.41 -5.97
CA ARG A 57 -5.03 19.63 -6.79
C ARG A 57 -5.58 20.84 -6.02
N GLN A 58 -6.56 20.63 -5.14
CA GLN A 58 -7.14 21.70 -4.32
C GLN A 58 -6.18 22.12 -3.20
N TRP A 59 -5.51 21.17 -2.55
CA TRP A 59 -4.51 21.47 -1.51
C TRP A 59 -3.36 22.30 -2.07
N GLU A 60 -2.90 21.97 -3.27
CA GLU A 60 -1.85 22.73 -3.97
C GLU A 60 -2.28 24.15 -4.30
N ALA A 61 -3.56 24.39 -4.51
CA ALA A 61 -4.15 25.70 -4.71
C ALA A 61 -4.48 26.45 -3.41
N GLY A 62 -4.20 25.86 -2.23
CA GLY A 62 -4.43 26.45 -0.91
C GLY A 62 -5.84 26.24 -0.35
N TYR A 63 -6.62 25.32 -0.92
CA TYR A 63 -7.92 24.92 -0.40
C TYR A 63 -7.80 23.71 0.54
N GLY A 64 -8.76 23.55 1.45
CA GLY A 64 -8.86 22.40 2.34
C GLY A 64 -9.44 21.14 1.66
N VAL A 65 -9.78 20.14 2.46
CA VAL A 65 -10.43 18.91 1.98
C VAL A 65 -11.83 19.20 1.43
N LEU A 66 -12.09 18.73 0.22
CA LEU A 66 -13.42 18.72 -0.37
C LEU A 66 -14.01 17.31 -0.18
N PRO A 67 -14.99 17.11 0.70
CA PRO A 67 -15.58 15.81 0.92
C PRO A 67 -16.41 15.37 -0.29
N LEU A 68 -16.37 14.06 -0.57
CA LEU A 68 -17.32 13.44 -1.48
C LEU A 68 -18.73 13.50 -0.87
N SER A 69 -19.69 13.97 -1.66
CA SER A 69 -21.10 13.96 -1.29
C SER A 69 -21.87 12.75 -1.86
N GLY A 70 -21.24 11.96 -2.73
CA GLY A 70 -21.84 10.81 -3.40
C GLY A 70 -20.84 10.03 -4.25
N SER A 71 -21.37 9.16 -5.10
CA SER A 71 -20.55 8.34 -6.03
C SER A 71 -19.87 9.18 -7.10
N ILE A 72 -18.68 8.70 -7.53
CA ILE A 72 -17.98 9.19 -8.74
C ILE A 72 -18.05 8.07 -9.79
N ARG A 73 -19.22 7.90 -10.39
CA ARG A 73 -19.43 6.91 -11.44
C ARG A 73 -19.93 7.56 -12.73
N LEU A 74 -19.77 6.81 -13.82
CA LEU A 74 -20.33 7.21 -15.11
C LEU A 74 -21.86 7.07 -15.09
N ASP A 75 -22.53 7.86 -15.92
CA ASP A 75 -23.99 7.81 -16.06
C ASP A 75 -24.46 6.36 -16.35
N GLY A 76 -25.42 5.89 -15.53
CA GLY A 76 -26.03 4.58 -15.67
C GLY A 76 -25.40 3.45 -14.82
N GLU A 77 -24.31 3.71 -14.14
CA GLU A 77 -23.77 2.77 -13.13
C GLU A 77 -24.46 2.99 -11.77
N PRO A 78 -24.59 1.91 -10.95
CA PRO A 78 -25.15 2.05 -9.61
C PRO A 78 -24.25 2.92 -8.73
N ASP A 79 -24.84 3.72 -7.87
CA ASP A 79 -24.11 4.55 -6.89
C ASP A 79 -23.26 3.70 -5.94
N ASP A 80 -22.12 4.26 -5.54
CA ASP A 80 -21.30 3.66 -4.48
C ASP A 80 -22.04 3.68 -3.16
N PRO A 81 -21.94 2.63 -2.34
CA PRO A 81 -22.57 2.59 -1.03
C PRO A 81 -22.12 3.78 -0.16
N PRO A 82 -23.03 4.41 0.61
CA PRO A 82 -22.68 5.54 1.49
C PRO A 82 -21.54 5.21 2.48
N GLU A 83 -21.38 3.96 2.86
CA GLU A 83 -20.27 3.50 3.71
C GLU A 83 -18.95 3.60 2.97
N MET A 84 -18.89 3.24 1.69
CA MET A 84 -17.69 3.34 0.87
C MET A 84 -17.30 4.80 0.66
N VAL A 85 -18.25 5.68 0.40
CA VAL A 85 -18.04 7.13 0.28
C VAL A 85 -17.46 7.70 1.60
N ARG A 86 -18.01 7.29 2.76
CA ARG A 86 -17.45 7.70 4.06
C ARG A 86 -16.03 7.20 4.27
N ALA A 87 -15.74 5.97 3.89
CA ALA A 87 -14.40 5.39 3.99
C ALA A 87 -13.39 6.15 3.13
N ALA A 88 -13.75 6.51 1.89
CA ALA A 88 -12.91 7.32 1.02
C ALA A 88 -12.67 8.74 1.59
N ASN A 89 -13.69 9.36 2.17
CA ASN A 89 -13.54 10.65 2.85
C ASN A 89 -12.58 10.57 4.05
N GLN A 90 -12.68 9.51 4.86
CA GLN A 90 -11.78 9.30 6.00
C GLN A 90 -10.34 9.11 5.54
N TYR A 91 -10.11 8.31 4.49
CA TYR A 91 -8.79 8.11 3.89
C TYR A 91 -8.16 9.42 3.42
N VAL A 92 -8.90 10.22 2.65
CA VAL A 92 -8.41 11.50 2.12
C VAL A 92 -8.18 12.52 3.23
N SER A 93 -9.05 12.58 4.24
CA SER A 93 -8.86 13.46 5.40
C SER A 93 -7.60 13.11 6.18
N PHE A 94 -7.34 11.83 6.42
CA PHE A 94 -6.14 11.36 7.08
C PHE A 94 -4.87 11.78 6.31
N ILE A 95 -4.83 11.57 4.99
CA ILE A 95 -3.68 11.96 4.16
C ILE A 95 -3.49 13.48 4.17
N HIS A 96 -4.58 14.26 4.15
CA HIS A 96 -4.50 15.72 4.25
C HIS A 96 -3.85 16.16 5.57
N ASP A 97 -4.27 15.58 6.68
CA ASP A 97 -3.72 15.91 8.00
C ASP A 97 -2.22 15.57 8.08
N LEU A 98 -1.82 14.44 7.50
CA LEU A 98 -0.41 14.09 7.34
C LEU A 98 0.32 15.12 6.48
N TRP A 99 -0.23 15.48 5.31
CA TRP A 99 0.37 16.43 4.36
C TRP A 99 0.59 17.82 5.01
N VAL A 100 -0.37 18.29 5.78
CA VAL A 100 -0.26 19.55 6.55
C VAL A 100 0.77 19.43 7.68
N GLY A 101 0.89 18.27 8.30
CA GLY A 101 1.78 18.01 9.43
C GLY A 101 3.26 17.82 9.06
N PHE A 102 3.61 17.73 7.75
CA PHE A 102 5.02 17.64 7.34
C PHE A 102 5.78 18.94 7.62
N SER A 103 7.05 18.82 8.00
CA SER A 103 7.92 19.97 8.25
C SER A 103 8.24 20.80 7.01
N CYS A 104 8.10 20.20 5.83
CA CYS A 104 8.19 20.85 4.51
C CYS A 104 7.06 20.29 3.65
N ARG A 105 6.78 20.89 2.50
CA ARG A 105 5.80 20.35 1.56
C ARG A 105 6.27 18.99 1.03
N PRO A 106 5.58 17.87 1.35
CA PRO A 106 6.01 16.55 0.88
C PRO A 106 5.62 16.35 -0.59
N GLY A 107 6.40 15.51 -1.29
CA GLY A 107 5.93 14.84 -2.49
C GLY A 107 4.81 13.86 -2.13
N VAL A 108 3.75 13.81 -2.95
CA VAL A 108 2.62 12.89 -2.80
C VAL A 108 2.50 12.06 -4.06
N PHE A 109 2.53 10.74 -3.91
CA PHE A 109 2.44 9.80 -5.02
C PHE A 109 1.30 8.82 -4.74
N ILE A 110 0.39 8.68 -5.70
CA ILE A 110 -0.86 7.94 -5.59
C ILE A 110 -0.82 6.81 -6.60
N GLU A 111 -1.15 5.58 -6.18
CA GLU A 111 -1.03 4.36 -7.00
C GLU A 111 0.38 4.26 -7.61
N GLN A 112 1.39 4.40 -6.75
CA GLN A 112 2.77 4.41 -7.17
C GLN A 112 3.30 3.00 -7.37
N GLU A 113 3.67 2.68 -8.61
CA GLU A 113 4.42 1.46 -8.89
C GLU A 113 5.83 1.56 -8.30
N VAL A 114 6.24 0.51 -7.60
CA VAL A 114 7.55 0.37 -6.97
C VAL A 114 8.24 -0.92 -7.41
N ASP A 115 9.51 -0.82 -7.72
CA ASP A 115 10.37 -1.95 -8.07
C ASP A 115 11.13 -2.42 -6.82
N VAL A 116 10.97 -3.69 -6.47
CA VAL A 116 11.61 -4.34 -5.32
C VAL A 116 12.57 -5.45 -5.79
N SER A 117 12.88 -5.49 -7.08
CA SER A 117 13.68 -6.56 -7.72
C SER A 117 15.09 -6.68 -7.17
N ARG A 118 15.61 -5.64 -6.51
CA ARG A 118 16.88 -5.69 -5.77
C ARG A 118 16.86 -6.71 -4.62
N TRP A 119 15.70 -6.92 -4.00
CA TRP A 119 15.52 -7.74 -2.81
C TRP A 119 14.73 -9.02 -3.09
N VAL A 120 13.80 -8.94 -4.02
CA VAL A 120 12.84 -10.00 -4.35
C VAL A 120 12.87 -10.26 -5.85
N PRO A 121 13.24 -11.47 -6.32
CA PRO A 121 13.30 -11.77 -7.74
C PRO A 121 12.03 -11.38 -8.49
N GLN A 122 12.14 -10.50 -9.49
CA GLN A 122 11.02 -9.93 -10.25
C GLN A 122 9.95 -9.28 -9.38
N GLY A 123 10.35 -8.77 -8.20
CA GLY A 123 9.45 -8.14 -7.24
C GLY A 123 9.05 -6.74 -7.70
N PHE A 124 7.75 -6.48 -7.70
CA PHE A 124 7.15 -5.16 -7.91
C PHE A 124 5.81 -5.09 -7.20
N GLY A 125 5.26 -3.90 -7.08
CA GLY A 125 3.93 -3.70 -6.52
C GLY A 125 3.46 -2.27 -6.72
N THR A 126 2.22 -2.00 -6.35
CA THR A 126 1.62 -0.67 -6.36
C THR A 126 1.26 -0.28 -4.94
N CYS A 127 1.73 0.89 -4.51
CA CYS A 127 1.44 1.48 -3.22
C CYS A 127 0.31 2.48 -3.37
N ASP A 128 -0.76 2.36 -2.57
CA ASP A 128 -1.96 3.20 -2.69
C ASP A 128 -1.63 4.70 -2.55
N CYS A 129 -0.83 5.05 -1.54
CA CYS A 129 -0.31 6.39 -1.37
C CYS A 129 1.03 6.39 -0.62
N LEU A 130 1.94 7.25 -1.05
CA LEU A 130 3.14 7.56 -0.28
C LEU A 130 3.39 9.06 -0.23
N LEU A 131 3.94 9.53 0.89
CA LEU A 131 4.43 10.88 1.07
C LEU A 131 5.91 10.84 1.37
N ILE A 132 6.67 11.79 0.80
CA ILE A 132 8.11 11.89 1.04
C ILE A 132 8.54 13.33 1.21
N GLY A 133 9.41 13.57 2.19
CA GLY A 133 10.01 14.88 2.46
C GLY A 133 10.56 14.99 3.87
N GLY A 134 11.53 15.86 4.09
CA GLY A 134 12.09 16.14 5.41
C GLY A 134 12.65 14.94 6.15
N GLY A 135 13.28 13.99 5.46
CA GLY A 135 13.84 12.76 6.06
C GLY A 135 12.84 11.63 6.29
N LEU A 136 11.55 11.85 6.00
CA LEU A 136 10.47 10.89 6.23
C LEU A 136 9.93 10.34 4.92
N LEU A 137 9.86 9.01 4.82
CA LEU A 137 9.06 8.27 3.84
C LEU A 137 7.84 7.68 4.55
N HIS A 138 6.63 8.02 4.12
CA HIS A 138 5.40 7.51 4.71
C HIS A 138 4.59 6.70 3.70
N ILE A 139 4.38 5.42 3.96
CA ILE A 139 3.56 4.51 3.18
C ILE A 139 2.16 4.43 3.81
N ILE A 140 1.13 4.65 3.03
CA ILE A 140 -0.27 4.60 3.49
C ILE A 140 -1.01 3.58 2.62
N ASP A 141 -1.59 2.58 3.25
CA ASP A 141 -2.31 1.49 2.62
C ASP A 141 -3.77 1.49 3.10
N PHE A 142 -4.69 1.46 2.16
CA PHE A 142 -6.12 1.44 2.42
C PHE A 142 -6.64 0.00 2.44
N LYS A 143 -7.46 -0.31 3.41
CA LYS A 143 -8.09 -1.62 3.54
C LYS A 143 -9.60 -1.45 3.72
N TYR A 144 -10.37 -1.95 2.75
CA TYR A 144 -11.84 -1.90 2.83
C TYR A 144 -12.46 -3.19 3.39
N GLY A 145 -11.65 -4.25 3.53
CA GLY A 145 -12.11 -5.54 4.05
C GLY A 145 -12.60 -5.50 5.49
N GLN A 146 -13.51 -6.42 5.80
CA GLN A 146 -14.04 -6.66 7.16
C GLN A 146 -13.53 -8.00 7.70
N GLY A 147 -13.47 -8.11 9.02
CA GLY A 147 -13.24 -9.39 9.72
C GLY A 147 -11.91 -9.48 10.46
N VAL A 148 -10.81 -8.98 9.88
CA VAL A 148 -9.49 -9.02 10.55
C VAL A 148 -8.86 -7.64 10.51
N PRO A 149 -8.59 -7.01 11.69
CA PRO A 149 -7.82 -5.77 11.74
C PRO A 149 -6.40 -6.01 11.24
N VAL A 150 -5.91 -5.11 10.39
CA VAL A 150 -4.54 -5.15 9.88
C VAL A 150 -3.67 -4.22 10.71
N ASN A 151 -2.57 -4.76 11.26
CA ASN A 151 -1.61 -3.98 12.03
C ASN A 151 -0.48 -3.51 11.10
N PRO A 152 -0.07 -2.23 11.12
CA PRO A 152 1.09 -1.74 10.40
C PRO A 152 2.44 -2.20 10.99
N GLU A 153 2.49 -2.55 12.29
CA GLU A 153 3.70 -2.97 12.97
C GLU A 153 4.26 -4.27 12.38
N HIS A 154 5.51 -4.20 11.91
CA HIS A 154 6.18 -5.30 11.22
C HIS A 154 5.39 -5.93 10.06
N ASN A 155 4.53 -5.14 9.41
CA ASN A 155 3.70 -5.62 8.31
C ASN A 155 4.56 -5.81 7.04
N PRO A 156 4.72 -7.06 6.54
CA PRO A 156 5.59 -7.34 5.41
C PRO A 156 5.16 -6.68 4.11
N GLN A 157 3.86 -6.46 3.89
CA GLN A 157 3.34 -5.75 2.72
C GLN A 157 3.81 -4.29 2.71
N LEU A 158 3.65 -3.59 3.84
CA LEU A 158 4.05 -2.19 3.97
C LEU A 158 5.57 -2.03 3.90
N MET A 159 6.32 -2.92 4.57
CA MET A 159 7.78 -2.92 4.53
C MET A 159 8.31 -3.21 3.12
N TYR A 160 7.64 -4.07 2.36
CA TYR A 160 7.94 -4.34 0.96
C TYR A 160 7.76 -3.08 0.10
N TYR A 161 6.63 -2.39 0.24
CA TYR A 161 6.38 -1.13 -0.47
C TYR A 161 7.40 -0.05 -0.09
N ALA A 162 7.75 0.03 1.20
CA ALA A 162 8.74 0.97 1.68
C ALA A 162 10.12 0.75 1.06
N LEU A 163 10.55 -0.50 0.87
CA LEU A 163 11.79 -0.83 0.18
C LEU A 163 11.78 -0.38 -1.27
N GLY A 164 10.71 -0.62 -2.01
CA GLY A 164 10.58 -0.19 -3.39
C GLY A 164 10.53 1.33 -3.52
N ALA A 165 9.82 2.01 -2.62
CA ALA A 165 9.82 3.46 -2.55
C ALA A 165 11.20 4.03 -2.19
N TYR A 166 11.92 3.41 -1.25
CA TYR A 166 13.31 3.76 -0.95
C TYR A 166 14.20 3.66 -2.20
N GLU A 167 14.12 2.56 -2.96
CA GLU A 167 14.92 2.42 -4.19
C GLU A 167 14.58 3.50 -5.23
N LEU A 168 13.33 3.93 -5.29
CA LEU A 168 12.87 4.98 -6.22
C LEU A 168 13.42 6.36 -5.85
N PHE A 169 13.51 6.68 -4.55
CA PHE A 169 13.80 8.05 -4.08
C PHE A 169 15.19 8.24 -3.45
N ARG A 170 15.95 7.20 -3.16
CA ARG A 170 17.24 7.27 -2.44
C ARG A 170 18.31 8.16 -3.07
N GLU A 171 18.19 8.48 -4.36
CA GLU A 171 19.15 9.36 -5.06
C GLU A 171 18.70 10.84 -5.02
N THR A 172 17.44 11.10 -4.67
CA THR A 172 16.85 12.45 -4.67
C THR A 172 16.48 12.95 -3.28
N ASP A 173 16.23 12.04 -2.35
CA ASP A 173 15.74 12.35 -1.01
C ASP A 173 16.56 11.62 0.06
N GLU A 174 16.96 12.36 1.09
CA GLU A 174 17.48 11.73 2.31
C GLU A 174 16.31 11.11 3.09
N ILE A 175 16.37 9.81 3.32
CA ILE A 175 15.37 9.06 4.09
C ILE A 175 16.04 8.53 5.35
N GLU A 176 15.54 8.93 6.51
CA GLU A 176 16.02 8.47 7.82
C GLU A 176 14.99 7.56 8.49
N VAL A 177 13.73 7.94 8.38
CA VAL A 177 12.58 7.28 9.01
C VAL A 177 11.59 6.83 7.97
N VAL A 178 11.07 5.62 8.17
CA VAL A 178 9.98 5.05 7.39
C VAL A 178 8.77 4.89 8.29
N ARG A 179 7.69 5.55 7.94
CA ARG A 179 6.39 5.47 8.62
C ARG A 179 5.43 4.69 7.76
N MET A 180 4.62 3.86 8.36
CA MET A 180 3.65 3.00 7.67
C MET A 180 2.30 3.13 8.35
N SER A 181 1.24 3.36 7.58
CA SER A 181 -0.13 3.48 8.10
C SER A 181 -1.09 2.54 7.37
N ILE A 182 -2.00 1.97 8.14
CA ILE A 182 -3.18 1.26 7.64
C ILE A 182 -4.42 2.11 7.94
N VAL A 183 -5.19 2.39 6.90
CA VAL A 183 -6.50 3.04 6.99
C VAL A 183 -7.55 1.98 6.69
N GLN A 184 -8.20 1.44 7.73
CA GLN A 184 -9.19 0.36 7.63
C GLN A 184 -10.53 0.78 8.29
N PRO A 185 -11.32 1.67 7.66
CA PRO A 185 -12.46 2.35 8.29
C PRO A 185 -13.56 1.42 8.79
N ARG A 186 -13.70 0.23 8.20
CA ARG A 186 -14.72 -0.76 8.58
C ARG A 186 -14.34 -1.59 9.81
N MET A 187 -13.09 -1.48 10.29
CA MET A 187 -12.55 -2.26 11.40
C MET A 187 -12.00 -1.41 12.52
N GLN A 188 -11.51 -0.22 12.20
CA GLN A 188 -10.82 0.67 13.13
C GLN A 188 -11.32 2.10 12.91
N GLU A 189 -11.69 2.78 14.01
CA GLU A 189 -12.17 4.15 13.96
C GLU A 189 -11.06 5.11 13.52
N GLU A 190 -9.84 4.86 14.03
CA GLU A 190 -8.64 5.66 13.72
C GLU A 190 -7.61 4.84 12.92
N PRO A 191 -6.93 5.47 11.94
CA PRO A 191 -5.81 4.85 11.25
C PRO A 191 -4.70 4.42 12.20
N GLN A 192 -4.14 3.25 11.97
CA GLN A 192 -3.01 2.74 12.76
C GLN A 192 -1.70 3.08 12.08
N THR A 193 -0.72 3.50 12.86
CA THR A 193 0.59 3.95 12.34
C THR A 193 1.73 3.33 13.12
N TRP A 194 2.79 2.95 12.42
CA TRP A 194 4.04 2.44 12.98
C TRP A 194 5.25 3.05 12.26
N GLU A 195 6.37 3.18 12.96
CA GLU A 195 7.61 3.73 12.43
C GLU A 195 8.78 2.78 12.65
N ILE A 196 9.72 2.81 11.69
CA ILE A 196 10.99 2.09 11.75
C ILE A 196 12.10 2.99 11.18
N SER A 197 13.32 2.85 11.67
CA SER A 197 14.45 3.50 11.02
C SER A 197 14.72 2.88 9.64
N LEU A 198 15.23 3.66 8.69
CA LEU A 198 15.66 3.10 7.40
C LEU A 198 16.71 1.99 7.59
N ALA A 199 17.61 2.15 8.55
CA ALA A 199 18.65 1.16 8.84
C ALA A 199 18.07 -0.20 9.24
N ASP A 200 17.03 -0.19 10.10
CA ASP A 200 16.35 -1.41 10.53
C ASP A 200 15.52 -2.04 9.40
N LEU A 201 14.84 -1.22 8.58
CA LEU A 201 14.15 -1.70 7.38
C LEU A 201 15.12 -2.41 6.41
N LEU A 202 16.29 -1.83 6.15
CA LEU A 202 17.31 -2.43 5.29
C LEU A 202 17.93 -3.68 5.92
N THR A 203 18.00 -3.75 7.24
CA THR A 203 18.44 -4.95 7.96
C THR A 203 17.43 -6.08 7.80
N TRP A 204 16.13 -5.79 8.01
CA TRP A 204 15.06 -6.75 7.72
C TRP A 204 15.06 -7.23 6.27
N ALA A 205 15.32 -6.34 5.33
CA ALA A 205 15.38 -6.72 3.91
C ALA A 205 16.48 -7.74 3.63
N ARG A 206 17.68 -7.55 4.23
CA ARG A 206 18.83 -8.46 4.04
C ARG A 206 18.70 -9.76 4.81
N GLU A 207 18.17 -9.70 6.02
CA GLU A 207 18.19 -10.85 6.94
C GLU A 207 16.93 -11.71 6.86
N VAL A 208 15.80 -11.14 6.44
CA VAL A 208 14.52 -11.84 6.40
C VAL A 208 13.95 -11.91 4.99
N LEU A 209 13.73 -10.75 4.34
CA LEU A 209 13.01 -10.71 3.07
C LEU A 209 13.77 -11.41 1.96
N GLN A 210 15.03 -11.03 1.73
CA GLN A 210 15.84 -11.55 0.61
C GLN A 210 16.07 -13.05 0.71
N PRO A 211 16.49 -13.64 1.85
CA PRO A 211 16.63 -15.08 1.98
C PRO A 211 15.31 -15.85 1.77
N ALA A 212 14.22 -15.34 2.30
CA ALA A 212 12.90 -15.94 2.09
C ALA A 212 12.47 -15.86 0.62
N ALA A 213 12.71 -14.73 -0.05
CA ALA A 213 12.39 -14.55 -1.47
C ALA A 213 13.18 -15.48 -2.37
N GLU A 214 14.47 -15.71 -2.09
CA GLU A 214 15.32 -16.65 -2.84
C GLU A 214 14.81 -18.10 -2.73
N LEU A 215 14.40 -18.54 -1.54
CA LEU A 215 13.80 -19.85 -1.32
C LEU A 215 12.42 -19.95 -1.99
N ALA A 216 11.58 -18.94 -1.80
CA ALA A 216 10.22 -18.90 -2.37
C ALA A 216 10.24 -18.90 -3.89
N TRP A 217 11.18 -18.19 -4.51
CA TRP A 217 11.38 -18.19 -5.95
C TRP A 217 11.68 -19.58 -6.53
N LYS A 218 12.46 -20.37 -5.79
CA LYS A 218 12.83 -21.75 -6.15
C LYS A 218 11.76 -22.77 -5.74
N GLY A 219 10.78 -22.40 -4.93
CA GLY A 219 9.84 -23.34 -4.32
C GLY A 219 10.46 -24.23 -3.24
N GLU A 220 11.55 -23.75 -2.63
CA GLU A 220 12.32 -24.46 -1.60
C GLU A 220 11.89 -24.02 -0.20
N GLY A 221 12.18 -24.84 0.80
CA GLY A 221 11.93 -24.59 2.21
C GLY A 221 10.97 -25.58 2.85
N VAL A 222 10.45 -25.22 4.01
CA VAL A 222 9.54 -26.08 4.79
C VAL A 222 8.12 -25.52 4.70
N TYR A 223 7.13 -26.39 4.51
CA TYR A 223 5.70 -26.03 4.60
C TYR A 223 5.33 -25.81 6.07
N HIS A 224 4.63 -24.70 6.31
CA HIS A 224 4.10 -24.31 7.62
C HIS A 224 2.58 -24.18 7.59
#